data_7ed8b468590952aba42d0e5a937a9a30
#
_entry.id   7ed8b468590952aba42d0e5a937a9a30
#
_cell.length_a   1.000
_cell.length_b   1.000
_cell.length_c   1.000
_cell.angle_alpha   90.00
_cell.angle_beta   90.00
_cell.angle_gamma   90.00
#
_symmetry.space_group_name_H-M   'P 1'
#
loop_
_entity.id
_entity.type
_entity.pdbx_description
1 polymer ?
#
loop_
_entity_poly.entity_id
_entity_poly.type
_entity_poly.pdbx_seq_one_letter_code
_entity_poly.pdbx_strand_id
1 'polypeptide(L)' 'MSDSEYTRIYFGNFILVTRVKDALKQANIIPIIKDEGESQRLAGYGSMNQGFQEVFVHNNELEEATKIVDKVKAEMEA' A
#
# COMPACT_ATOMS: atom_id res chain seq x y z
N MET A 1 10.32 -17.36 0.56
CA MET A 1 10.39 -16.76 -0.13
C MET A 1 9.61 -15.93 -1.03
N SER A 2 8.30 -15.93 -0.97
CA SER A 2 7.52 -15.09 -1.85
C SER A 2 7.75 -13.62 -1.56
N ASP A 3 8.23 -13.29 -0.36
CA ASP A 3 8.45 -11.90 -0.05
C ASP A 3 9.52 -11.27 -0.92
N SER A 4 10.46 -12.07 -1.41
CA SER A 4 11.54 -11.51 -2.21
C SER A 4 11.05 -11.07 -3.57
N GLU A 5 9.85 -11.47 -3.98
CA GLU A 5 9.31 -11.08 -5.27
C GLU A 5 8.50 -9.81 -5.21
N TYR A 6 8.25 -9.29 -4.01
CA TYR A 6 7.44 -8.10 -3.82
C TYR A 6 8.20 -7.06 -3.02
N THR A 7 7.92 -5.80 -3.30
CA THR A 7 8.57 -4.70 -2.62
C THR A 7 7.51 -3.74 -2.12
N ARG A 8 7.67 -3.27 -0.88
CA ARG A 8 6.77 -2.27 -0.35
C ARG A 8 7.04 -0.93 -1.01
N ILE A 9 6.00 -0.31 -1.52
CA ILE A 9 6.14 0.98 -2.19
C ILE A 9 5.40 2.09 -1.48
N TYR A 10 4.57 1.77 -0.52
CA TYR A 10 3.83 2.78 0.18
C TYR A 10 3.35 2.25 1.52
N PHE A 11 3.27 3.13 2.49
CA PHE A 11 2.76 2.80 3.81
C PHE A 11 2.01 4.03 4.31
N GLY A 12 0.78 3.85 4.75
CA GLY A 12 -0.01 4.96 5.25
C GLY A 12 -1.38 4.48 5.67
N ASN A 13 -2.26 5.43 5.98
CA ASN A 13 -3.58 5.02 6.43
C ASN A 13 -4.40 4.50 5.25
N PHE A 14 -5.48 3.80 5.59
CA PHE A 14 -6.21 3.07 4.55
C PHE A 14 -6.87 3.99 3.52
N ILE A 15 -7.15 5.22 3.90
CA ILE A 15 -7.75 6.15 2.95
C ILE A 15 -6.76 6.47 1.83
N LEU A 16 -5.52 6.76 2.21
CA LEU A 16 -4.49 7.04 1.23
C LEU A 16 -4.11 5.80 0.45
N VAL A 17 -4.09 4.65 1.13
CA VAL A 17 -3.78 3.40 0.47
C VAL A 17 -4.84 3.08 -0.57
N THR A 18 -6.09 3.40 -0.31
CA THR A 18 -7.14 3.17 -1.28
C THR A 18 -6.89 3.96 -2.56
N ARG A 19 -6.42 5.20 -2.43
CA ARG A 19 -6.11 5.99 -3.61
C ARG A 19 -4.95 5.38 -4.40
N VAL A 20 -3.91 4.96 -3.68
CA VAL A 20 -2.77 4.33 -4.34
C VAL A 20 -3.21 3.05 -5.02
N LYS A 21 -4.03 2.26 -4.34
CA LYS A 21 -4.49 1.01 -4.90
C LYS A 21 -5.30 1.23 -6.18
N ASP A 22 -6.19 2.22 -6.15
CA ASP A 22 -6.98 2.51 -7.34
C ASP A 22 -6.11 2.92 -8.51
N ALA A 23 -5.13 3.77 -8.27
CA ALA A 23 -4.25 4.21 -9.34
C ALA A 23 -3.47 3.05 -9.93
N LEU A 24 -3.01 2.15 -9.08
CA LEU A 24 -2.28 0.99 -9.56
C LEU A 24 -3.18 0.07 -10.37
N LYS A 25 -4.40 -0.12 -9.94
CA LYS A 25 -5.32 -0.98 -10.66
C LYS A 25 -5.64 -0.42 -12.03
N GLN A 26 -5.71 0.89 -12.15
CA GLN A 26 -5.96 1.50 -13.45
C GLN A 26 -4.83 1.24 -14.42
N ALA A 27 -3.64 0.98 -13.90
CA ALA A 27 -2.49 0.65 -14.73
C ALA A 27 -2.30 -0.85 -14.87
N ASN A 28 -3.30 -1.62 -14.45
CA ASN A 28 -3.25 -3.09 -14.52
C ASN A 28 -2.21 -3.68 -13.58
N ILE A 29 -1.89 -2.98 -12.52
CA ILE A 29 -1.00 -3.47 -11.48
C ILE A 29 -1.85 -3.84 -10.29
N ILE A 30 -1.73 -5.07 -9.83
CA ILE A 30 -2.50 -5.56 -8.71
C ILE A 30 -1.60 -5.58 -7.47
N PRO A 31 -1.79 -4.64 -6.55
CA PRO A 31 -0.93 -4.59 -5.37
C PRO A 31 -1.39 -5.57 -4.31
N ILE A 32 -0.48 -5.90 -3.42
CA ILE A 32 -0.80 -6.68 -2.24
C ILE A 32 -0.86 -5.71 -1.08
N ILE A 33 -1.96 -5.75 -0.36
CA ILE A 33 -2.18 -4.85 0.76
C ILE A 33 -2.06 -5.64 2.05
N LYS A 34 -1.21 -5.17 2.95
CA LYS A 34 -1.07 -5.77 4.27
C LYS A 34 -1.53 -4.76 5.30
N ASP A 35 -2.35 -5.23 6.22
CA ASP A 35 -2.96 -4.37 7.21
C ASP A 35 -2.35 -4.67 8.57
N GLU A 36 -1.54 -3.77 9.07
CA GLU A 36 -0.90 -3.97 10.36
C GLU A 36 -1.85 -3.89 11.51
N GLY A 37 -2.92 -3.16 11.34
CA GLY A 37 -3.89 -3.01 12.40
C GLY A 37 -4.54 -4.32 12.78
N GLU A 38 -4.55 -5.26 11.86
CA GLU A 38 -5.20 -6.53 12.14
C GLU A 38 -4.50 -7.30 13.25
N SER A 39 -3.18 -7.32 13.22
CA SER A 39 -2.44 -7.98 14.28
C SER A 39 -2.67 -7.33 15.63
N GLN A 40 -2.76 -6.03 15.65
CA GLN A 40 -2.97 -5.32 16.89
C GLN A 40 -4.36 -5.53 17.42
N ARG A 41 -5.32 -5.71 16.54
CA ARG A 41 -6.67 -6.00 16.97
C ARG A 41 -6.72 -7.31 17.71
N LEU A 42 -5.95 -8.28 17.26
CA LEU A 42 -5.89 -9.56 17.95
C LEU A 42 -5.32 -9.42 19.35
N ALA A 43 -4.45 -8.42 19.54
CA ALA A 43 -3.88 -8.20 20.85
C ALA A 43 -4.78 -7.38 21.75
N GLY A 44 -5.88 -6.90 21.22
CA GLY A 44 -6.83 -6.17 22.05
C GLY A 44 -6.60 -4.69 22.14
N TYR A 45 -5.68 -4.15 21.38
CA TYR A 45 -5.41 -2.73 21.46
C TYR A 45 -5.58 -2.02 20.16
N GLY A 46 -6.23 -2.58 19.23
CA GLY A 46 -6.15 -2.14 17.87
C GLY A 46 -6.70 -0.78 17.54
N SER A 47 -7.39 -0.14 18.44
CA SER A 47 -8.13 1.03 18.06
C SER A 47 -7.25 2.19 17.64
N MET A 48 -6.03 2.25 18.14
CA MET A 48 -5.21 3.43 17.90
C MET A 48 -4.56 3.42 16.53
N ASN A 49 -4.25 2.25 16.02
CA ASN A 49 -3.53 2.17 14.76
C ASN A 49 -4.32 1.56 13.65
N GLN A 50 -5.63 1.48 13.80
CA GLN A 50 -6.39 0.93 12.72
C GLN A 50 -6.27 1.82 11.54
N GLY A 51 -6.21 1.25 10.40
CA GLY A 51 -6.18 1.99 9.18
C GLY A 51 -4.83 2.14 8.56
N PHE A 52 -3.79 1.73 9.23
CA PHE A 52 -2.47 1.78 8.59
C PHE A 52 -2.23 0.50 7.81
N GLN A 53 -1.84 0.65 6.58
CA GLN A 53 -1.65 -0.47 5.67
C GLN A 53 -0.39 -0.29 4.86
N GLU A 54 0.14 -1.41 4.38
CA GLU A 54 1.32 -1.42 3.53
C GLU A 54 0.93 -1.89 2.14
N VAL A 55 1.52 -1.26 1.13
CA VAL A 55 1.24 -1.61 -0.27
C VAL A 55 2.49 -2.21 -0.87
N PHE A 56 2.36 -3.43 -1.39
CA PHE A 56 3.46 -4.13 -2.04
C PHE A 56 3.10 -4.39 -3.49
N VAL A 57 4.09 -4.33 -4.36
CA VAL A 57 3.90 -4.72 -5.77
C VAL A 57 5.00 -5.69 -6.16
N HIS A 58 4.72 -6.46 -7.20
CA HIS A 58 5.70 -7.38 -7.74
C HIS A 58 6.88 -6.60 -8.28
N ASN A 59 8.09 -7.17 -8.10
CA ASN A 59 9.30 -6.47 -8.51
C ASN A 59 9.32 -6.15 -10.00
N ASN A 60 8.67 -6.95 -10.81
CA ASN A 60 8.60 -6.67 -12.23
C ASN A 60 7.84 -5.41 -12.55
N GLU A 61 7.01 -4.97 -11.63
CA GLU A 61 6.19 -3.78 -11.83
C GLU A 61 6.64 -2.63 -10.94
N LEU A 62 7.75 -2.81 -10.25
CA LEU A 62 8.16 -1.84 -9.24
C LEU A 62 8.42 -0.47 -9.83
N GLU A 63 9.08 -0.42 -10.96
CA GLU A 63 9.43 0.86 -11.56
C GLU A 63 8.19 1.66 -11.93
N GLU A 64 7.27 1.01 -12.60
CA GLU A 64 6.05 1.69 -12.98
C GLU A 64 5.19 2.03 -11.77
N ALA A 65 5.12 1.12 -10.83
CA ALA A 65 4.33 1.35 -9.62
C ALA A 65 4.86 2.53 -8.83
N THR A 66 6.18 2.67 -8.76
CA THR A 66 6.77 3.80 -8.03
C THR A 66 6.38 5.12 -8.67
N LYS A 67 6.38 5.18 -9.99
CA LYS A 67 5.96 6.40 -10.67
C LYS A 67 4.51 6.73 -10.37
N ILE A 68 3.67 5.72 -10.32
CA ILE A 68 2.26 5.93 -10.03
C ILE A 68 2.08 6.43 -8.60
N VAL A 69 2.80 5.83 -7.66
CA VAL A 69 2.70 6.26 -6.27
C VAL A 69 3.18 7.70 -6.13
N ASP A 70 4.27 8.05 -6.79
CA ASP A 70 4.77 9.41 -6.72
C ASP A 70 3.74 10.40 -7.24
N LYS A 71 3.06 10.04 -8.31
CA LYS A 71 2.04 10.91 -8.85
C LYS A 71 0.87 11.08 -7.88
N VAL A 72 0.45 10.00 -7.27
CA VAL A 72 -0.65 10.06 -6.31
C VAL A 72 -0.25 10.92 -5.12
N LYS A 73 0.97 10.76 -4.64
CA LYS A 73 1.44 11.54 -3.50
C LYS A 73 1.48 13.03 -3.84
N ALA A 74 1.90 13.35 -5.04
CA ALA A 74 1.92 14.74 -5.45
C ALA A 74 0.52 15.32 -5.48
N GLU A 75 -0.44 14.54 -5.94
CA GLU A 75 -1.81 15.01 -5.99
C GLU A 75 -2.39 15.20 -4.59
N MET A 76 -2.01 14.34 -3.67
CA MET A 76 -2.53 14.44 -2.32
C MET A 76 -1.90 15.58 -1.56
N GLU A 77 -0.67 15.92 -1.89
CA GLU A 77 0.01 16.99 -1.19
C GLU A 77 -0.28 18.35 -1.80
N ALA A 78 -0.82 18.35 -2.97
CA ALA A 78 -1.16 19.62 -3.60
C ALA A 78 -2.45 20.16 -3.01
#